data_a568654d84d20f66e661707e810bafc6
#
_entry.id   a568654d84d20f66e661707e810bafc6
#
_cell.length_a   1.000
_cell.length_b   1.000
_cell.length_c   1.000
_cell.angle_alpha   90.00
_cell.angle_beta   90.00
_cell.angle_gamma   90.00
#
_symmetry.space_group_name_H-M   'P 1'
#
loop_
_entity.id
_entity.type
_entity.pdbx_description
1 polymer ?
#
loop_
_entity_poly.entity_id
_entity_poly.type
_entity_poly.pdbx_seq_one_letter_code
_entity_poly.pdbx_strand_id
1 'polypeptide(L)'
;MSIEQAVAKARAMLDSPPVETGADPRWQAIIDVADFIDLSPDEIWGFIEDTRKQADEDLEAALTTVLLEHLIGQHAHIRSKAIALAETDLQMKRMLQGCW
;
A
#
# COMPACT_ATOMS: atom_id res chain seq x y z
N MET A 1 -10.11 -14.28 7.25
CA MET A 1 -8.72 -13.95 6.86
C MET A 1 -8.14 -12.98 7.87
N SER A 2 -6.92 -13.20 8.34
CA SER A 2 -6.22 -12.26 9.22
C SER A 2 -5.41 -11.26 8.41
N ILE A 3 -4.94 -10.18 9.07
CA ILE A 3 -4.04 -9.21 8.41
C ILE A 3 -2.76 -9.91 7.93
N GLU A 4 -2.22 -10.83 8.72
CA GLU A 4 -1.01 -11.57 8.34
C GLU A 4 -1.24 -12.39 7.09
N GLN A 5 -2.39 -13.03 6.96
CA GLN A 5 -2.75 -13.81 5.78
C GLN A 5 -2.94 -12.91 4.55
N ALA A 6 -3.60 -11.76 4.72
CA ALA A 6 -3.80 -10.80 3.63
C ALA A 6 -2.47 -10.25 3.12
N VAL A 7 -1.59 -9.86 4.03
CA VAL A 7 -0.26 -9.34 3.70
C VAL A 7 0.60 -10.42 3.04
N ALA A 8 0.57 -11.65 3.56
CA ALA A 8 1.34 -12.76 2.98
C ALA A 8 0.87 -13.07 1.56
N LYS A 9 -0.44 -13.06 1.33
CA LYS A 9 -1.02 -13.26 0.00
C LYS A 9 -0.58 -12.15 -0.96
N ALA A 10 -0.66 -10.90 -0.52
CA ALA A 10 -0.24 -9.76 -1.34
C ALA A 10 1.24 -9.84 -1.70
N ARG A 11 2.10 -10.18 -0.73
CA ARG A 11 3.54 -10.35 -0.99
C ARG A 11 3.81 -11.46 -2.01
N ALA A 12 3.09 -12.56 -1.92
CA ALA A 12 3.23 -13.67 -2.87
C ALA A 12 2.82 -13.27 -4.29
N MET A 13 1.87 -12.36 -4.43
CA MET A 13 1.39 -11.89 -5.73
C MET A 13 2.30 -10.85 -6.39
N LEU A 14 3.25 -10.27 -5.66
CA LEU A 14 4.14 -9.23 -6.19
C LEU A 14 5.02 -9.73 -7.34
N ASP A 15 5.38 -11.00 -7.31
CA ASP A 15 6.23 -11.61 -8.33
C ASP A 15 5.44 -12.07 -9.55
N SER A 16 4.11 -11.95 -9.51
CA SER A 16 3.25 -12.37 -10.62
C SER A 16 3.35 -11.37 -11.78
N PRO A 17 3.36 -11.84 -13.05
CA PRO A 17 3.38 -10.92 -14.18
C PRO A 17 2.07 -10.14 -14.27
N PRO A 18 2.10 -8.91 -14.85
CA PRO A 18 0.88 -8.14 -15.07
C PRO A 18 -0.11 -8.90 -15.96
N VAL A 19 -1.39 -8.75 -15.66
CA VAL A 19 -2.46 -9.36 -16.45
C VAL A 19 -2.86 -8.36 -17.54
N GLU A 20 -2.86 -8.79 -18.79
CA GLU A 20 -3.17 -7.93 -19.94
C GLU A 20 -4.65 -7.56 -20.03
N THR A 21 -5.54 -8.44 -19.56
CA THR A 21 -6.98 -8.22 -19.63
C THR A 21 -7.65 -8.66 -18.33
N GLY A 22 -8.67 -7.92 -17.91
CA GLY A 22 -9.43 -8.24 -16.70
C GLY A 22 -8.83 -7.66 -15.44
N ALA A 23 -9.31 -8.13 -14.27
CA ALA A 23 -8.85 -7.66 -12.98
C ALA A 23 -7.45 -8.20 -12.67
N ASP A 24 -6.53 -7.31 -12.29
CA ASP A 24 -5.19 -7.70 -11.87
C ASP A 24 -5.28 -8.34 -10.48
N PRO A 25 -4.85 -9.61 -10.29
CA PRO A 25 -4.87 -10.27 -8.99
C PRO A 25 -4.08 -9.52 -7.90
N ARG A 26 -3.04 -8.78 -8.29
CA ARG A 26 -2.25 -7.98 -7.35
C ARG A 26 -3.10 -6.87 -6.73
N TRP A 27 -3.94 -6.21 -7.52
CA TRP A 27 -4.86 -5.18 -7.03
C TRP A 27 -5.88 -5.77 -6.06
N GLN A 28 -6.44 -6.94 -6.39
CA GLN A 28 -7.39 -7.61 -5.49
C GLN A 28 -6.74 -7.96 -4.15
N ALA A 29 -5.49 -8.45 -4.18
CA ALA A 29 -4.78 -8.77 -2.95
C ALA A 29 -4.55 -7.53 -2.08
N ILE A 30 -4.25 -6.39 -2.70
CA ILE A 30 -4.09 -5.11 -1.99
C ILE A 30 -5.43 -4.63 -1.42
N ILE A 31 -6.52 -4.79 -2.17
CA ILE A 31 -7.86 -4.45 -1.69
C ILE A 31 -8.21 -5.30 -0.46
N ASP A 32 -7.84 -6.58 -0.44
CA ASP A 32 -8.05 -7.44 0.72
C ASP A 32 -7.28 -6.93 1.95
N VAL A 33 -6.06 -6.41 1.76
CA VAL A 33 -5.30 -5.78 2.85
C VAL A 33 -6.03 -4.53 3.37
N ALA A 34 -6.68 -3.78 2.49
CA ALA A 34 -7.41 -2.56 2.86
C ALA A 34 -8.55 -2.80 3.84
N ASP A 35 -9.12 -4.02 3.88
CA ASP A 35 -10.17 -4.37 4.83
C ASP A 35 -9.70 -4.26 6.29
N PHE A 36 -8.39 -4.23 6.52
CA PHE A 36 -7.80 -4.17 7.86
C PHE A 36 -7.30 -2.77 8.24
N ILE A 37 -7.59 -1.74 7.45
CA ILE A 37 -7.09 -0.37 7.69
C ILE A 37 -7.49 0.13 9.08
N ASP A 38 -8.71 -0.13 9.52
CA ASP A 38 -9.19 0.34 10.82
C ASP A 38 -8.55 -0.40 11.99
N LEU A 39 -8.24 -1.69 11.81
CA LEU A 39 -7.81 -2.57 12.90
C LEU A 39 -6.30 -2.74 12.98
N SER A 40 -5.60 -2.66 11.87
CA SER A 40 -4.18 -3.00 11.79
C SER A 40 -3.38 -1.99 10.96
N PRO A 41 -3.49 -0.67 11.27
CA PRO A 41 -2.85 0.35 10.44
C PRO A 41 -1.32 0.24 10.43
N ASP A 42 -0.69 -0.15 11.55
CA ASP A 42 0.77 -0.22 11.63
C ASP A 42 1.34 -1.36 10.79
N GLU A 43 0.67 -2.50 10.76
CA GLU A 43 1.07 -3.62 9.90
C GLU A 43 0.94 -3.26 8.42
N ILE A 44 -0.12 -2.53 8.06
CA ILE A 44 -0.31 -2.08 6.68
C ILE A 44 0.74 -1.05 6.29
N TRP A 45 1.08 -0.14 7.20
CA TRP A 45 2.16 0.83 6.96
C TRP A 45 3.49 0.11 6.70
N GLY A 46 3.83 -0.90 7.51
CA GLY A 46 5.03 -1.72 7.30
C GLY A 46 5.02 -2.43 5.95
N PHE A 47 3.87 -2.95 5.55
CA PHE A 47 3.70 -3.58 4.24
C PHE A 47 3.98 -2.58 3.10
N ILE A 48 3.44 -1.36 3.21
CA ILE A 48 3.68 -0.30 2.21
C ILE A 48 5.17 0.05 2.13
N GLU A 49 5.83 0.25 3.28
CA GLU A 49 7.26 0.59 3.32
C GLU A 49 8.13 -0.46 2.65
N ASP A 50 7.83 -1.74 2.90
CA ASP A 50 8.59 -2.84 2.32
C ASP A 50 8.31 -3.00 0.82
N THR A 51 7.04 -2.93 0.45
CA THR A 51 6.58 -3.25 -0.90
C THR A 51 6.88 -2.17 -1.91
N ARG A 52 6.80 -0.90 -1.53
CA ARG A 52 6.99 0.23 -2.45
C ARG A 52 8.35 0.22 -3.14
N LYS A 53 9.36 -0.33 -2.49
CA LYS A 53 10.73 -0.37 -3.01
C LYS A 53 10.86 -1.31 -4.22
N GLN A 54 9.95 -2.25 -4.36
CA GLN A 54 9.95 -3.26 -5.42
C GLN A 54 8.79 -3.07 -6.39
N ALA A 55 7.94 -2.05 -6.16
CA ALA A 55 6.72 -1.85 -6.94
C ALA A 55 7.01 -1.19 -8.29
N ASP A 56 6.35 -1.68 -9.34
CA ASP A 56 6.26 -0.96 -10.60
C ASP A 56 5.24 0.18 -10.46
N GLU A 57 5.07 0.99 -11.51
CA GLU A 57 4.16 2.14 -11.46
C GLU A 57 2.72 1.75 -11.11
N ASP A 58 2.24 0.64 -11.68
CA ASP A 58 0.88 0.18 -11.46
C ASP A 58 0.68 -0.26 -10.01
N LEU A 59 1.61 -1.03 -9.48
CA LEU A 59 1.56 -1.47 -8.09
C LEU A 59 1.73 -0.30 -7.12
N GLU A 60 2.61 0.65 -7.41
CA GLU A 60 2.77 1.86 -6.61
C GLU A 60 1.45 2.65 -6.56
N ALA A 61 0.75 2.77 -7.70
CA ALA A 61 -0.55 3.41 -7.75
C ALA A 61 -1.57 2.70 -6.87
N ALA A 62 -1.59 1.36 -6.88
CA ALA A 62 -2.48 0.59 -6.03
C ALA A 62 -2.16 0.82 -4.54
N LEU A 63 -0.89 0.78 -4.15
CA LEU A 63 -0.49 1.06 -2.77
C LEU A 63 -0.93 2.46 -2.34
N THR A 64 -0.79 3.44 -3.22
CA THR A 64 -1.14 4.83 -2.93
C THR A 64 -2.64 5.01 -2.77
N THR A 65 -3.42 4.57 -3.75
CA THR A 65 -4.86 4.88 -3.79
C THR A 65 -5.69 3.95 -2.91
N VAL A 66 -5.32 2.69 -2.81
CA VAL A 66 -6.09 1.70 -2.03
C VAL A 66 -5.71 1.72 -0.56
N LEU A 67 -4.43 1.86 -0.24
CA LEU A 67 -3.94 1.77 1.15
C LEU A 67 -3.55 3.10 1.75
N LEU A 68 -2.56 3.79 1.17
CA LEU A 68 -1.95 4.97 1.78
C LEU A 68 -2.95 6.10 1.98
N GLU A 69 -3.75 6.40 0.98
CA GLU A 69 -4.75 7.47 1.03
C GLU A 69 -5.71 7.28 2.21
N HIS A 70 -6.20 6.05 2.39
CA HIS A 70 -7.12 5.75 3.49
C HIS A 70 -6.42 5.71 4.84
N LEU A 71 -5.20 5.18 4.90
CA LEU A 71 -4.43 5.16 6.14
C LEU A 71 -4.17 6.56 6.68
N ILE A 72 -3.69 7.47 5.85
CA ILE A 72 -3.38 8.83 6.30
C ILE A 72 -4.63 9.64 6.59
N GLY A 73 -5.76 9.31 5.95
CA GLY A 73 -7.03 9.95 6.21
C GLY A 73 -7.67 9.54 7.53
N GLN A 74 -7.40 8.32 8.00
CA GLN A 74 -8.03 7.76 9.21
C GLN A 74 -7.11 7.71 10.43
N HIS A 75 -5.79 7.69 10.23
CA HIS A 75 -4.81 7.49 11.30
C HIS A 75 -3.75 8.59 11.28
N ALA A 76 -3.90 9.56 12.19
CA ALA A 76 -2.99 10.71 12.28
C ALA A 76 -1.53 10.30 12.52
N HIS A 77 -1.27 9.23 13.29
CA HIS A 77 0.10 8.77 13.54
C HIS A 77 0.76 8.22 12.27
N ILE A 78 0.00 7.56 11.40
CA ILE A 78 0.52 7.09 10.11
C ILE A 78 0.78 8.28 9.19
N ARG A 79 -0.12 9.25 9.16
CA ARG A 79 0.06 10.48 8.39
C ARG A 79 1.35 11.20 8.77
N SER A 80 1.62 11.31 10.08
CA SER A 80 2.86 11.93 10.57
C SER A 80 4.10 11.18 10.12
N LYS A 81 4.07 9.85 10.15
CA LYS A 81 5.18 9.02 9.67
C LYS A 81 5.42 9.20 8.18
N ALA A 82 4.34 9.25 7.39
CA ALA A 82 4.44 9.42 5.95
C ALA A 82 5.02 10.78 5.58
N ILE A 83 4.57 11.85 6.23
CA ILE A 83 5.06 13.20 6.00
C ILE A 83 6.55 13.31 6.37
N ALA A 84 6.93 12.74 7.51
CA ALA A 84 8.33 12.74 7.93
C ALA A 84 9.22 11.99 6.94
N LEU A 85 8.77 10.84 6.47
CA LEU A 85 9.53 10.07 5.48
C LEU A 85 9.65 10.81 4.15
N ALA A 86 8.60 11.51 3.73
CA ALA A 86 8.58 12.26 2.46
C ALA A 86 9.59 13.41 2.43
N GLU A 87 10.05 13.88 3.58
CA GLU A 87 11.08 14.93 3.63
C GLU A 87 12.41 14.47 3.06
N THR A 88 12.71 13.17 3.12
CA THR A 88 13.97 12.60 2.66
C THR A 88 13.81 11.52 1.59
N ASP A 89 12.59 11.14 1.24
CA ASP A 89 12.30 10.06 0.29
C ASP A 89 11.41 10.58 -0.83
N LEU A 90 11.95 10.63 -2.03
CA LEU A 90 11.24 11.15 -3.21
C LEU A 90 10.04 10.29 -3.61
N GLN A 91 10.15 8.97 -3.45
CA GLN A 91 9.03 8.09 -3.77
C GLN A 91 7.85 8.34 -2.84
N MET A 92 8.10 8.43 -1.54
CA MET A 92 7.03 8.70 -0.57
C MET A 92 6.41 10.08 -0.81
N LYS A 93 7.23 11.08 -1.14
CA LYS A 93 6.73 12.41 -1.48
C LYS A 93 5.78 12.34 -2.69
N ARG A 94 6.16 11.60 -3.72
CA ARG A 94 5.34 11.41 -4.91
C ARG A 94 4.02 10.68 -4.58
N MET A 95 4.08 9.64 -3.76
CA MET A 95 2.91 8.89 -3.33
C MET A 95 1.94 9.79 -2.55
N LEU A 96 2.45 10.61 -1.64
CA LEU A 96 1.62 11.54 -0.87
C LEU A 96 0.97 12.59 -1.76
N GLN A 97 1.66 13.07 -2.78
CA GLN A 97 1.09 14.01 -3.74
C GLN A 97 -0.10 13.41 -4.48
N GLY A 98 -0.10 12.11 -4.70
CA GLY A 98 -1.22 11.38 -5.30
C GLY A 98 -2.41 11.18 -4.35
N CYS A 99 -2.22 11.42 -3.05
CA CYS A 99 -3.27 11.25 -2.04
C CYS A 99 -4.09 12.52 -1.80
N TRP A 100 -3.60 13.68 -2.21
CA TRP A 100 -4.32 14.93 -2.01
C TRP A 100 -4.46 15.84 -3.24
#